data_b51845d4ff37edf2a738dabab4f727c2
#
_entry.id   b51845d4ff37edf2a738dabab4f727c2
#
_cell.length_a   1.000
_cell.length_b   1.000
_cell.length_c   1.000
_cell.angle_alpha   90.00
_cell.angle_beta   90.00
_cell.angle_gamma   90.00
#
_symmetry.space_group_name_H-M   'P 1'
#
loop_
_entity.id
_entity.type
_entity.pdbx_description
1 polymer ?
#
loop_
_entity_poly.entity_id
_entity_poly.type
_entity_poly.pdbx_seq_one_letter_code
_entity_poly.pdbx_strand_id
1 'polypeptide(L)'
;MAINWIETEIIEHKRWTDVLASLKFKGEVMPYTAGQFTKVGLEIDGEVISRPYSYVSSPNDDFLEIVYVKVPDGKLTPALSDLNVGDKLLAMEKASGFFVMSEVPDGEDLWMFATGTGLGVFISLLKTDDPWKRFKNIVLVHGVRSANELTYKQQIDEFSANYGNRFTYIPSVTREVSEGCLNVRIPAGLEKKEFQNIADLEINTSSQVMICGNPEMINDTVSLLEKSGLERNRRSKPGNITLEK
;
A
#
# COMPACT_ATOMS: atom_id res chain seq x y z
N MET A 1 -6.32 22.38 13.17
CA MET A 1 -4.90 22.72 13.32
C MET A 1 -4.33 23.00 11.93
N ALA A 2 -3.55 24.05 11.78
CA ALA A 2 -2.83 24.32 10.53
C ALA A 2 -1.83 23.18 10.27
N ILE A 3 -1.67 22.81 9.00
CA ILE A 3 -0.66 21.83 8.59
C ILE A 3 0.69 22.53 8.63
N ASN A 4 1.66 21.94 9.33
CA ASN A 4 3.05 22.39 9.26
C ASN A 4 3.70 21.72 8.03
N TRP A 5 4.07 22.55 7.06
CA TRP A 5 4.69 22.11 5.81
C TRP A 5 6.20 22.24 5.90
N ILE A 6 6.91 21.25 5.40
CA ILE A 6 8.34 21.32 5.15
C ILE A 6 8.59 21.22 3.65
N GLU A 7 9.55 21.99 3.19
CA GLU A 7 10.06 21.86 1.83
C GLU A 7 10.98 20.65 1.75
N THR A 8 10.76 19.84 0.73
CA THR A 8 11.54 18.64 0.44
C THR A 8 12.04 18.70 -0.99
N GLU A 9 13.09 17.95 -1.32
CA GLU A 9 13.71 17.91 -2.63
C GLU A 9 13.55 16.54 -3.27
N ILE A 10 13.10 16.50 -4.53
CA ILE A 10 12.96 15.27 -5.30
C ILE A 10 14.35 14.75 -5.67
N ILE A 11 14.62 13.49 -5.31
CA ILE A 11 15.85 12.78 -5.62
C ILE A 11 15.68 11.69 -6.69
N GLU A 12 14.43 11.23 -6.90
CA GLU A 12 14.09 10.28 -7.96
C GLU A 12 12.62 10.48 -8.36
N HIS A 13 12.35 10.47 -9.67
CA HIS A 13 11.00 10.40 -10.21
C HIS A 13 10.91 9.22 -11.17
N LYS A 14 10.31 8.13 -10.71
CA LYS A 14 10.17 6.90 -11.49
C LYS A 14 8.79 6.81 -12.12
N ARG A 15 8.73 6.80 -13.44
CA ARG A 15 7.50 6.55 -14.20
C ARG A 15 7.37 5.07 -14.49
N TRP A 16 6.32 4.45 -13.95
CA TRP A 16 6.01 3.03 -14.16
C TRP A 16 5.17 2.82 -15.42
N THR A 17 4.21 3.73 -15.64
CA THR A 17 3.38 3.84 -16.85
C THR A 17 3.15 5.31 -17.17
N ASP A 18 2.37 5.63 -18.20
CA ASP A 18 2.02 7.01 -18.55
C ASP A 18 1.25 7.75 -17.43
N VAL A 19 0.61 6.99 -16.54
CA VAL A 19 -0.21 7.55 -15.47
C VAL A 19 0.23 7.15 -14.05
N LEU A 20 1.04 6.10 -13.90
CA LEU A 20 1.49 5.58 -12.61
C LEU A 20 2.97 5.94 -12.39
N ALA A 21 3.26 6.63 -11.30
CA ALA A 21 4.62 7.05 -10.97
C ALA A 21 4.88 7.02 -9.46
N SER A 22 6.15 7.01 -9.07
CA SER A 22 6.58 7.24 -7.69
C SER A 22 7.60 8.37 -7.63
N LEU A 23 7.59 9.08 -6.50
CA LEU A 23 8.53 10.14 -6.16
C LEU A 23 9.30 9.73 -4.91
N LYS A 24 10.64 9.74 -5.01
CA LYS A 24 11.49 9.76 -3.82
C LYS A 24 11.96 11.18 -3.57
N PHE A 25 11.92 11.59 -2.31
CA PHE A 25 12.30 12.93 -1.91
C PHE A 25 12.97 12.93 -0.53
N LYS A 26 13.74 13.96 -0.24
CA LYS A 26 14.43 14.18 1.04
C LYS A 26 13.96 15.46 1.69
N GLY A 27 13.83 15.41 3.03
CA GLY A 27 13.48 16.54 3.88
C GLY A 27 13.43 16.10 5.35
N GLU A 28 13.46 17.05 6.24
CA GLU A 28 13.47 16.79 7.69
C GLU A 28 12.04 16.61 8.23
N VAL A 29 11.42 15.47 7.93
CA VAL A 29 10.13 15.09 8.54
C VAL A 29 10.36 14.52 9.94
N MET A 30 9.33 14.61 10.80
CA MET A 30 9.34 13.89 12.06
C MET A 30 9.39 12.38 11.84
N PRO A 31 9.99 11.61 12.76
CA PRO A 31 9.95 10.16 12.71
C PRO A 31 8.52 9.64 12.52
N TYR A 32 8.35 8.66 11.65
CA TYR A 32 7.07 8.06 11.35
C TYR A 32 7.12 6.53 11.53
N THR A 33 5.95 5.92 11.52
CA THR A 33 5.78 4.46 11.59
C THR A 33 5.36 3.94 10.23
N ALA A 34 5.92 2.81 9.77
CA ALA A 34 5.49 2.15 8.55
C ALA A 34 3.97 1.91 8.54
N GLY A 35 3.33 2.21 7.43
CA GLY A 35 1.87 2.18 7.31
C GLY A 35 1.20 3.54 7.50
N GLN A 36 1.91 4.58 7.94
CA GLN A 36 1.40 5.94 8.00
C GLN A 36 1.46 6.63 6.63
N PHE A 37 0.70 7.72 6.51
CA PHE A 37 0.67 8.59 5.34
C PHE A 37 1.17 10.01 5.67
N THR A 38 1.60 10.72 4.65
CA THR A 38 1.83 12.16 4.67
C THR A 38 0.88 12.87 3.70
N LYS A 39 0.74 14.19 3.83
CA LYS A 39 0.21 14.99 2.73
C LYS A 39 1.38 15.54 1.94
N VAL A 40 1.30 15.36 0.61
CA VAL A 40 2.21 15.99 -0.33
C VAL A 40 1.46 17.07 -1.08
N GLY A 41 2.09 18.21 -1.28
CA GLY A 41 1.49 19.37 -1.92
C GLY A 41 2.46 20.19 -2.76
N LEU A 42 1.88 21.00 -3.62
CA LEU A 42 2.55 22.02 -4.41
C LEU A 42 1.80 23.34 -4.27
N GLU A 43 2.51 24.44 -4.35
CA GLU A 43 1.89 25.75 -4.53
C GLU A 43 1.49 25.90 -6.00
N ILE A 44 0.19 26.06 -6.23
CA ILE A 44 -0.42 26.21 -7.56
C ILE A 44 -1.33 27.42 -7.48
N ASP A 45 -1.08 28.43 -8.30
CA ASP A 45 -1.86 29.69 -8.34
C ASP A 45 -1.95 30.41 -6.97
N GLY A 46 -0.88 30.33 -6.17
CA GLY A 46 -0.79 30.95 -4.84
C GLY A 46 -1.49 30.19 -3.71
N GLU A 47 -1.95 28.96 -3.98
CA GLU A 47 -2.56 28.08 -2.99
C GLU A 47 -1.82 26.74 -2.89
N VAL A 48 -1.69 26.19 -1.68
CA VAL A 48 -1.14 24.85 -1.48
C VAL A 48 -2.21 23.81 -1.77
N ILE A 49 -2.09 23.16 -2.92
CA ILE A 49 -2.92 22.02 -3.30
C ILE A 49 -2.26 20.73 -2.83
N SER A 50 -2.91 19.97 -1.97
CA SER A 50 -2.31 18.77 -1.36
C SER A 50 -3.26 17.58 -1.33
N ARG A 51 -2.69 16.37 -1.26
CA ARG A 51 -3.41 15.10 -1.08
C ARG A 51 -2.64 14.18 -0.14
N PRO A 52 -3.35 13.28 0.57
CA PRO A 52 -2.70 12.24 1.37
C PRO A 52 -2.12 11.14 0.47
N TYR A 53 -0.94 10.64 0.86
CA TYR A 53 -0.25 9.51 0.24
C TYR A 53 0.41 8.68 1.34
N SER A 54 0.13 7.37 1.35
CA SER A 54 0.82 6.45 2.23
C SER A 54 2.29 6.37 1.83
N TYR A 55 3.19 6.30 2.80
CA TYR A 55 4.60 6.07 2.53
C TYR A 55 4.84 4.67 1.95
N VAL A 56 5.66 4.61 0.91
CA VAL A 56 6.25 3.38 0.37
C VAL A 56 7.58 3.09 1.05
N SER A 57 8.30 4.15 1.39
CA SER A 57 9.54 4.06 2.18
C SER A 57 9.28 3.50 3.57
N SER A 58 10.27 2.79 4.08
CA SER A 58 10.35 2.39 5.49
C SER A 58 10.88 3.57 6.33
N PRO A 59 10.54 3.66 7.63
CA PRO A 59 11.18 4.60 8.54
C PRO A 59 12.71 4.49 8.64
N ASN A 60 13.28 3.36 8.18
CA ASN A 60 14.71 3.10 8.17
C ASN A 60 15.39 3.52 6.85
N ASP A 61 14.63 3.88 5.82
CA ASP A 61 15.18 4.39 4.56
C ASP A 61 15.70 5.83 4.76
N ASP A 62 16.72 6.22 4.02
CA ASP A 62 17.30 7.58 4.06
C ASP A 62 16.57 8.57 3.13
N PHE A 63 15.42 8.17 2.62
CA PHE A 63 14.54 8.94 1.75
C PHE A 63 13.06 8.66 2.09
N LEU A 64 12.19 9.52 1.61
CA LEU A 64 10.75 9.37 1.64
C LEU A 64 10.27 8.97 0.25
N GLU A 65 9.30 8.07 0.15
CA GLU A 65 8.73 7.66 -1.13
C GLU A 65 7.21 7.59 -1.06
N ILE A 66 6.58 8.10 -2.12
CA ILE A 66 5.15 7.92 -2.39
C ILE A 66 4.94 7.37 -3.79
N VAL A 67 3.81 6.70 -3.99
CA VAL A 67 3.34 6.27 -5.31
C VAL A 67 1.99 6.91 -5.60
N TYR A 68 1.79 7.37 -6.84
CA TYR A 68 0.58 8.08 -7.21
C TYR A 68 0.13 7.75 -8.64
N VAL A 69 -1.15 7.97 -8.90
CA VAL A 69 -1.74 7.92 -10.24
C VAL A 69 -2.03 9.34 -10.71
N LYS A 70 -1.59 9.68 -11.92
CA LYS A 70 -1.93 10.95 -12.58
C LYS A 70 -3.42 10.94 -12.94
N VAL A 71 -4.16 11.85 -12.33
CA VAL A 71 -5.58 12.11 -12.64
C VAL A 71 -5.62 13.29 -13.63
N PRO A 72 -6.03 13.09 -14.88
CA PRO A 72 -5.90 14.13 -15.92
C PRO A 72 -6.55 15.46 -15.55
N ASP A 73 -7.74 15.43 -14.96
CA ASP A 73 -8.50 16.63 -14.56
C ASP A 73 -8.19 17.09 -13.12
N GLY A 74 -7.21 16.45 -12.47
CA GLY A 74 -6.77 16.81 -11.13
C GLY A 74 -5.78 17.98 -11.15
N LYS A 75 -5.79 18.85 -10.13
CA LYS A 75 -4.84 19.95 -10.04
C LYS A 75 -3.44 19.49 -9.62
N LEU A 76 -3.33 18.58 -8.66
CA LEU A 76 -2.04 18.20 -8.05
C LEU A 76 -1.28 17.18 -8.89
N THR A 77 -1.89 16.05 -9.26
CA THR A 77 -1.15 14.93 -9.85
C THR A 77 -0.59 15.19 -11.25
N PRO A 78 -1.21 16.01 -12.12
CA PRO A 78 -0.53 16.50 -13.33
C PRO A 78 0.73 17.30 -12.99
N ALA A 79 0.65 18.25 -12.05
CA ALA A 79 1.80 19.05 -11.64
C ALA A 79 2.92 18.19 -11.00
N LEU A 80 2.57 17.17 -10.18
CA LEU A 80 3.55 16.20 -9.69
C LEU A 80 4.24 15.44 -10.83
N SER A 81 3.49 15.14 -11.90
CA SER A 81 4.00 14.41 -13.08
C SER A 81 5.06 15.21 -13.87
N ASP A 82 5.03 16.53 -13.76
CA ASP A 82 5.92 17.45 -14.49
C ASP A 82 7.21 17.74 -13.71
N LEU A 83 7.29 17.34 -12.43
CA LEU A 83 8.45 17.57 -11.58
C LEU A 83 9.65 16.70 -12.01
N ASN A 84 10.84 17.25 -11.80
CA ASN A 84 12.12 16.61 -12.08
C ASN A 84 12.94 16.46 -10.80
N VAL A 85 14.04 15.71 -10.88
CA VAL A 85 15.04 15.63 -9.80
C VAL A 85 15.60 17.03 -9.52
N GLY A 86 15.65 17.41 -8.25
CA GLY A 86 16.05 18.74 -7.77
C GLY A 86 14.90 19.71 -7.56
N ASP A 87 13.70 19.43 -8.11
CA ASP A 87 12.52 20.24 -7.85
C ASP A 87 12.04 20.06 -6.41
N LYS A 88 11.30 21.05 -5.93
CA LYS A 88 10.78 21.09 -4.56
C LYS A 88 9.33 20.66 -4.50
N LEU A 89 8.96 19.99 -3.44
CA LEU A 89 7.58 19.73 -3.07
C LEU A 89 7.38 19.91 -1.56
N LEU A 90 6.16 20.15 -1.16
CA LEU A 90 5.79 20.30 0.24
C LEU A 90 5.34 18.93 0.79
N ALA A 91 5.89 18.55 1.93
CA ALA A 91 5.42 17.40 2.70
C ALA A 91 4.96 17.84 4.09
N MET A 92 3.95 17.15 4.62
CA MET A 92 3.52 17.39 5.99
C MET A 92 4.62 16.93 6.95
N GLU A 93 5.02 17.80 7.88
CA GLU A 93 6.09 17.52 8.84
C GLU A 93 5.84 16.25 9.67
N LYS A 94 4.61 16.07 10.12
CA LYS A 94 4.19 14.94 10.96
C LYS A 94 3.28 14.00 10.19
N ALA A 95 3.71 12.74 10.02
CA ALA A 95 2.89 11.68 9.45
C ALA A 95 1.64 11.39 10.29
N SER A 96 0.65 10.78 9.67
CA SER A 96 -0.62 10.43 10.31
C SER A 96 -1.09 9.03 9.84
N GLY A 97 -2.12 8.51 10.47
CA GLY A 97 -2.73 7.24 10.10
C GLY A 97 -2.53 6.15 11.15
N PHE A 98 -3.40 5.16 11.08
CA PHE A 98 -3.48 4.05 12.02
C PHE A 98 -3.41 2.69 11.32
N PHE A 99 -3.01 2.68 10.06
CA PHE A 99 -2.80 1.46 9.29
C PHE A 99 -1.39 0.89 9.55
N VAL A 100 -1.05 0.78 10.82
CA VAL A 100 0.28 0.39 11.34
C VAL A 100 0.20 -0.96 12.05
N MET A 101 1.32 -1.67 12.10
CA MET A 101 1.35 -3.03 12.70
C MET A 101 0.96 -3.04 14.18
N SER A 102 1.21 -1.99 14.93
CA SER A 102 0.81 -1.88 16.34
C SER A 102 -0.72 -1.83 16.56
N GLU A 103 -1.49 -1.49 15.54
CA GLU A 103 -2.96 -1.51 15.58
C GLU A 103 -3.56 -2.83 15.06
N VAL A 104 -2.74 -3.73 14.52
CA VAL A 104 -3.14 -5.06 14.04
C VAL A 104 -3.01 -6.05 15.20
N PRO A 105 -4.07 -6.76 15.60
CA PRO A 105 -3.99 -7.78 16.64
C PRO A 105 -3.04 -8.94 16.27
N ASP A 106 -2.65 -9.75 17.23
CA ASP A 106 -1.88 -10.96 16.99
C ASP A 106 -2.70 -12.01 16.24
N GLY A 107 -2.03 -12.84 15.46
CA GLY A 107 -2.63 -13.88 14.66
C GLY A 107 -1.56 -14.84 14.14
N GLU A 108 -1.97 -15.92 13.48
CA GLU A 108 -1.02 -16.87 12.88
C GLU A 108 -0.52 -16.34 11.53
N ASP A 109 -1.44 -15.93 10.66
CA ASP A 109 -1.15 -15.55 9.29
C ASP A 109 -1.61 -14.11 9.01
N LEU A 110 -0.86 -13.40 8.17
CA LEU A 110 -1.20 -12.06 7.72
C LEU A 110 -1.53 -12.06 6.23
N TRP A 111 -2.75 -11.69 5.90
CA TRP A 111 -3.21 -11.50 4.53
C TRP A 111 -3.26 -10.01 4.20
N MET A 112 -2.60 -9.61 3.14
CA MET A 112 -2.54 -8.25 2.64
C MET A 112 -3.20 -8.16 1.26
N PHE A 113 -4.31 -7.44 1.14
CA PHE A 113 -5.01 -7.23 -0.12
C PHE A 113 -4.83 -5.80 -0.61
N ALA A 114 -4.14 -5.64 -1.74
CA ALA A 114 -3.83 -4.36 -2.35
C ALA A 114 -4.46 -4.21 -3.74
N THR A 115 -4.96 -3.02 -4.08
CA THR A 115 -5.20 -2.66 -5.48
C THR A 115 -4.45 -1.40 -5.87
N GLY A 116 -3.81 -1.45 -7.05
CA GLY A 116 -3.08 -0.31 -7.61
C GLY A 116 -2.03 0.25 -6.64
N THR A 117 -2.09 1.54 -6.38
CA THR A 117 -1.16 2.24 -5.48
C THR A 117 -1.27 1.84 -4.00
N GLY A 118 -2.34 1.16 -3.60
CA GLY A 118 -2.47 0.57 -2.26
C GLY A 118 -1.38 -0.46 -1.93
N LEU A 119 -0.63 -0.96 -2.92
CA LEU A 119 0.57 -1.77 -2.70
C LEU A 119 1.63 -1.02 -1.88
N GLY A 120 1.77 0.30 -2.09
CA GLY A 120 2.85 1.09 -1.49
C GLY A 120 2.92 0.98 0.02
N VAL A 121 1.80 1.05 0.72
CA VAL A 121 1.77 0.92 2.18
C VAL A 121 2.23 -0.46 2.65
N PHE A 122 1.92 -1.52 1.92
CA PHE A 122 2.38 -2.88 2.25
C PHE A 122 3.89 -3.05 2.02
N ILE A 123 4.44 -2.42 0.97
CA ILE A 123 5.90 -2.39 0.78
C ILE A 123 6.57 -1.72 1.99
N SER A 124 6.04 -0.58 2.47
CA SER A 124 6.56 0.08 3.67
C SER A 124 6.54 -0.83 4.90
N LEU A 125 5.44 -1.52 5.15
CA LEU A 125 5.30 -2.46 6.26
C LEU A 125 6.26 -3.65 6.14
N LEU A 126 6.36 -4.26 4.97
CA LEU A 126 7.20 -5.44 4.71
C LEU A 126 8.71 -5.14 4.74
N LYS A 127 9.12 -3.88 4.59
CA LYS A 127 10.50 -3.44 4.81
C LYS A 127 10.89 -3.38 6.30
N THR A 128 9.95 -3.55 7.22
CA THR A 128 10.21 -3.57 8.67
C THR A 128 10.22 -5.01 9.18
N ASP A 129 10.82 -5.23 10.33
CA ASP A 129 10.92 -6.55 10.96
C ASP A 129 9.57 -7.02 11.55
N ASP A 130 8.69 -6.09 11.89
CA ASP A 130 7.52 -6.34 12.74
C ASP A 130 6.55 -7.38 12.16
N PRO A 131 6.12 -7.31 10.89
CA PRO A 131 5.26 -8.33 10.31
C PRO A 131 5.91 -9.73 10.35
N TRP A 132 7.21 -9.80 10.06
CA TRP A 132 7.96 -11.05 10.00
C TRP A 132 8.21 -11.71 11.36
N LYS A 133 8.27 -10.92 12.43
CA LYS A 133 8.40 -11.41 13.80
C LYS A 133 7.09 -11.93 14.36
N ARG A 134 5.96 -11.34 13.93
CA ARG A 134 4.64 -11.59 14.51
C ARG A 134 3.84 -12.66 13.80
N PHE A 135 4.01 -12.79 12.47
CA PHE A 135 3.21 -13.72 11.67
C PHE A 135 4.05 -14.86 11.13
N LYS A 136 3.46 -16.06 11.15
CA LYS A 136 4.05 -17.28 10.65
C LYS A 136 4.15 -17.27 9.14
N ASN A 137 3.07 -16.86 8.49
CA ASN A 137 2.99 -16.69 7.03
C ASN A 137 2.42 -15.32 6.69
N ILE A 138 2.89 -14.76 5.57
CA ILE A 138 2.40 -13.49 5.01
C ILE A 138 2.03 -13.72 3.55
N VAL A 139 0.80 -13.37 3.19
CA VAL A 139 0.30 -13.44 1.81
C VAL A 139 -0.03 -12.05 1.32
N LEU A 140 0.60 -11.62 0.23
CA LEU A 140 0.35 -10.34 -0.43
C LEU A 140 -0.35 -10.58 -1.77
N VAL A 141 -1.61 -10.19 -1.86
CA VAL A 141 -2.39 -10.20 -3.10
C VAL A 141 -2.42 -8.80 -3.69
N HIS A 142 -1.94 -8.64 -4.92
CA HIS A 142 -1.89 -7.35 -5.60
C HIS A 142 -2.72 -7.36 -6.89
N GLY A 143 -3.87 -6.69 -6.86
CA GLY A 143 -4.76 -6.55 -8.00
C GLY A 143 -4.49 -5.28 -8.80
N VAL A 144 -4.29 -5.43 -10.11
CA VAL A 144 -4.11 -4.33 -11.07
C VAL A 144 -4.97 -4.54 -12.31
N ARG A 145 -5.04 -3.54 -13.17
CA ARG A 145 -5.76 -3.64 -14.45
C ARG A 145 -4.92 -4.31 -15.51
N SER A 146 -3.68 -3.89 -15.65
CA SER A 146 -2.73 -4.34 -16.68
C SER A 146 -1.39 -4.72 -16.05
N ALA A 147 -0.65 -5.62 -16.67
CA ALA A 147 0.60 -6.17 -16.12
C ALA A 147 1.70 -5.12 -15.91
N ASN A 148 1.71 -4.05 -16.72
CA ASN A 148 2.64 -2.93 -16.55
C ASN A 148 2.38 -2.08 -15.30
N GLU A 149 1.25 -2.27 -14.62
CA GLU A 149 0.93 -1.65 -13.32
C GLU A 149 1.48 -2.47 -12.13
N LEU A 150 2.07 -3.66 -12.36
CA LEU A 150 2.75 -4.45 -11.32
C LEU A 150 4.09 -3.80 -10.95
N THR A 151 4.02 -2.88 -10.00
CA THR A 151 5.17 -2.10 -9.52
C THR A 151 5.94 -2.83 -8.42
N TYR A 152 7.12 -2.31 -8.04
CA TYR A 152 7.94 -2.80 -6.91
C TYR A 152 8.32 -4.29 -6.98
N LYS A 153 8.39 -4.86 -8.19
CA LYS A 153 8.71 -6.28 -8.40
C LYS A 153 10.03 -6.68 -7.74
N GLN A 154 11.07 -5.84 -7.87
CA GLN A 154 12.38 -6.11 -7.27
C GLN A 154 12.28 -6.27 -5.75
N GLN A 155 11.57 -5.36 -5.05
CA GLN A 155 11.39 -5.43 -3.59
C GLN A 155 10.60 -6.69 -3.19
N ILE A 156 9.59 -7.05 -3.98
CA ILE A 156 8.80 -8.26 -3.75
C ILE A 156 9.63 -9.51 -3.95
N ASP A 157 10.48 -9.56 -4.98
CA ASP A 157 11.41 -10.66 -5.23
C ASP A 157 12.44 -10.79 -4.08
N GLU A 158 12.92 -9.65 -3.54
CA GLU A 158 13.80 -9.61 -2.36
C GLU A 158 13.11 -10.17 -1.11
N PHE A 159 11.83 -9.84 -0.87
CA PHE A 159 11.06 -10.45 0.23
C PHE A 159 10.92 -11.96 0.03
N SER A 160 10.61 -12.41 -1.19
CA SER A 160 10.50 -13.83 -1.51
C SER A 160 11.83 -14.58 -1.29
N ALA A 161 12.95 -13.98 -1.66
CA ALA A 161 14.28 -14.54 -1.46
C ALA A 161 14.66 -14.64 0.02
N ASN A 162 14.32 -13.61 0.82
CA ASN A 162 14.69 -13.53 2.23
C ASN A 162 13.82 -14.42 3.14
N TYR A 163 12.53 -14.58 2.81
CA TYR A 163 11.56 -15.23 3.69
C TYR A 163 11.04 -16.56 3.16
N GLY A 164 11.35 -16.92 1.90
CA GLY A 164 11.02 -18.20 1.30
C GLY A 164 9.54 -18.55 1.45
N ASN A 165 9.25 -19.76 1.93
CA ASN A 165 7.88 -20.26 2.05
C ASN A 165 6.99 -19.50 3.05
N ARG A 166 7.56 -18.56 3.83
CA ARG A 166 6.79 -17.70 4.73
C ARG A 166 6.15 -16.50 4.03
N PHE A 167 6.52 -16.24 2.79
CA PHE A 167 5.98 -15.14 1.99
C PHE A 167 5.43 -15.64 0.66
N THR A 168 4.17 -15.35 0.40
CA THR A 168 3.52 -15.67 -0.87
C THR A 168 3.02 -14.39 -1.51
N TYR A 169 3.52 -14.07 -2.70
CA TYR A 169 3.01 -12.97 -3.53
C TYR A 169 2.10 -13.50 -4.63
N ILE A 170 0.89 -12.95 -4.72
CA ILE A 170 -0.12 -13.35 -5.71
C ILE A 170 -0.53 -12.12 -6.53
N PRO A 171 0.08 -11.92 -7.71
CA PRO A 171 -0.37 -10.88 -8.63
C PRO A 171 -1.67 -11.27 -9.33
N SER A 172 -2.57 -10.29 -9.51
CA SER A 172 -3.80 -10.48 -10.25
C SER A 172 -4.01 -9.34 -11.25
N VAL A 173 -4.13 -9.68 -12.54
CA VAL A 173 -4.28 -8.74 -13.65
C VAL A 173 -5.67 -8.94 -14.28
N THR A 174 -6.51 -7.88 -14.28
CA THR A 174 -7.94 -8.06 -14.55
C THR A 174 -8.37 -7.75 -15.98
N ARG A 175 -7.56 -7.07 -16.81
CA ARG A 175 -7.92 -6.66 -18.17
C ARG A 175 -7.19 -7.42 -19.27
N GLU A 176 -6.26 -8.26 -18.92
CA GLU A 176 -5.48 -9.09 -19.84
C GLU A 176 -5.03 -10.36 -19.14
N VAL A 177 -4.71 -11.39 -19.90
CA VAL A 177 -4.05 -12.60 -19.38
C VAL A 177 -2.54 -12.34 -19.36
N SER A 178 -1.91 -12.55 -18.20
CA SER A 178 -0.48 -12.35 -18.00
C SER A 178 0.11 -13.57 -17.32
N GLU A 179 1.28 -14.01 -17.80
CA GLU A 179 2.00 -15.17 -17.25
C GLU A 179 2.32 -14.96 -15.76
N GLY A 180 2.09 -15.98 -14.96
CA GLY A 180 2.32 -15.94 -13.50
C GLY A 180 1.31 -15.09 -12.72
N CYS A 181 0.25 -14.58 -13.36
CA CYS A 181 -0.78 -13.78 -12.74
C CYS A 181 -2.14 -14.46 -12.78
N LEU A 182 -2.94 -14.28 -11.74
CA LEU A 182 -4.36 -14.59 -11.82
C LEU A 182 -5.08 -13.58 -12.71
N ASN A 183 -6.18 -14.00 -13.33
CA ASN A 183 -7.05 -13.08 -14.08
C ASN A 183 -8.42 -12.94 -13.37
N VAL A 184 -8.39 -12.40 -12.15
CA VAL A 184 -9.58 -12.30 -11.29
C VAL A 184 -9.54 -11.03 -10.44
N ARG A 185 -10.70 -10.47 -10.13
CA ARG A 185 -10.82 -9.40 -9.13
C ARG A 185 -10.67 -9.99 -7.72
N ILE A 186 -10.07 -9.24 -6.79
CA ILE A 186 -9.83 -9.70 -5.41
C ILE A 186 -11.09 -10.29 -4.74
N PRO A 187 -12.27 -9.64 -4.73
CA PRO A 187 -13.45 -10.25 -4.11
C PRO A 187 -13.84 -11.59 -4.74
N ALA A 188 -13.79 -11.70 -6.07
CA ALA A 188 -14.15 -12.93 -6.76
C ALA A 188 -13.13 -14.06 -6.54
N GLY A 189 -11.82 -13.75 -6.50
CA GLY A 189 -10.78 -14.73 -6.20
C GLY A 189 -10.87 -15.22 -4.76
N LEU A 190 -11.22 -14.32 -3.83
CA LEU A 190 -11.46 -14.68 -2.43
C LEU A 190 -12.66 -15.61 -2.27
N GLU A 191 -13.79 -15.30 -2.93
CA GLU A 191 -15.02 -16.12 -2.91
C GLU A 191 -14.78 -17.52 -3.46
N LYS A 192 -13.97 -17.64 -4.52
CA LYS A 192 -13.59 -18.92 -5.14
C LYS A 192 -12.41 -19.62 -4.44
N LYS A 193 -11.88 -19.04 -3.38
CA LYS A 193 -10.69 -19.53 -2.66
C LYS A 193 -9.43 -19.65 -3.53
N GLU A 194 -9.32 -18.90 -4.61
CA GLU A 194 -8.17 -19.00 -5.53
C GLU A 194 -6.86 -18.59 -4.83
N PHE A 195 -6.90 -17.56 -3.98
CA PHE A 195 -5.73 -17.09 -3.22
C PHE A 195 -5.33 -18.09 -2.13
N GLN A 196 -6.31 -18.65 -1.41
CA GLN A 196 -6.11 -19.65 -0.37
C GLN A 196 -5.46 -20.91 -0.95
N ASN A 197 -5.94 -21.36 -2.12
CA ASN A 197 -5.40 -22.53 -2.79
C ASN A 197 -3.95 -22.33 -3.25
N ILE A 198 -3.58 -21.12 -3.73
CA ILE A 198 -2.20 -20.81 -4.13
C ILE A 198 -1.28 -20.71 -2.92
N ALA A 199 -1.75 -20.10 -1.83
CA ALA A 199 -0.97 -19.95 -0.61
C ALA A 199 -0.91 -21.22 0.24
N ASP A 200 -1.75 -22.21 -0.04
CA ASP A 200 -1.99 -23.40 0.79
C ASP A 200 -2.34 -23.01 2.24
N LEU A 201 -3.17 -21.97 2.40
CA LEU A 201 -3.58 -21.39 3.67
C LEU A 201 -5.05 -21.01 3.66
N GLU A 202 -5.78 -21.27 4.75
CA GLU A 202 -7.16 -20.82 4.92
C GLU A 202 -7.22 -19.48 5.67
N ILE A 203 -8.14 -18.62 5.24
CA ILE A 203 -8.47 -17.40 6.00
C ILE A 203 -9.52 -17.77 7.05
N ASN A 204 -9.18 -17.60 8.31
CA ASN A 204 -10.04 -17.97 9.45
C ASN A 204 -9.86 -16.96 10.60
N THR A 205 -10.45 -17.23 11.76
CA THR A 205 -10.42 -16.34 12.92
C THR A 205 -9.04 -16.19 13.58
N SER A 206 -8.05 -17.02 13.23
CA SER A 206 -6.64 -16.82 13.63
C SER A 206 -5.85 -15.99 12.64
N SER A 207 -6.43 -15.67 11.48
CA SER A 207 -5.80 -14.81 10.46
C SER A 207 -6.04 -13.33 10.76
N GLN A 208 -5.05 -12.51 10.44
CA GLN A 208 -5.21 -11.05 10.32
C GLN A 208 -5.25 -10.65 8.85
N VAL A 209 -6.10 -9.70 8.51
CA VAL A 209 -6.31 -9.24 7.14
C VAL A 209 -6.15 -7.73 7.08
N MET A 210 -5.25 -7.25 6.25
CA MET A 210 -5.07 -5.84 5.97
C MET A 210 -5.49 -5.53 4.52
N ILE A 211 -6.27 -4.47 4.31
CA ILE A 211 -6.83 -4.14 3.00
C ILE A 211 -6.60 -2.67 2.69
N CYS A 212 -6.01 -2.38 1.52
CA CYS A 212 -5.80 -1.01 1.04
C CYS A 212 -6.02 -0.92 -0.48
N GLY A 213 -6.67 0.15 -0.94
CA GLY A 213 -6.86 0.40 -2.38
C GLY A 213 -8.24 0.92 -2.74
N ASN A 214 -8.81 0.42 -3.83
CA ASN A 214 -10.10 0.88 -4.34
C ASN A 214 -11.24 0.66 -3.31
N PRO A 215 -12.07 1.69 -3.02
CA PRO A 215 -13.15 1.58 -2.02
C PRO A 215 -14.17 0.48 -2.29
N GLU A 216 -14.53 0.22 -3.56
CA GLU A 216 -15.46 -0.85 -3.93
C GLU A 216 -14.83 -2.22 -3.59
N MET A 217 -13.58 -2.44 -3.99
CA MET A 217 -12.84 -3.66 -3.65
C MET A 217 -12.76 -3.87 -2.14
N ILE A 218 -12.47 -2.82 -1.37
CA ILE A 218 -12.41 -2.89 0.09
C ILE A 218 -13.76 -3.33 0.67
N ASN A 219 -14.86 -2.67 0.27
CA ASN A 219 -16.19 -2.95 0.78
C ASN A 219 -16.63 -4.39 0.46
N ASP A 220 -16.42 -4.85 -0.77
CA ASP A 220 -16.80 -6.20 -1.21
C ASP A 220 -15.98 -7.27 -0.49
N THR A 221 -14.66 -7.07 -0.39
CA THR A 221 -13.75 -7.98 0.34
C THR A 221 -14.13 -8.08 1.81
N VAL A 222 -14.37 -6.94 2.48
CA VAL A 222 -14.81 -6.91 3.88
C VAL A 222 -16.11 -7.67 4.05
N SER A 223 -17.10 -7.46 3.14
CA SER A 223 -18.40 -8.14 3.22
C SER A 223 -18.27 -9.67 3.12
N LEU A 224 -17.36 -10.17 2.29
CA LEU A 224 -17.06 -11.60 2.17
C LEU A 224 -16.39 -12.16 3.43
N LEU A 225 -15.41 -11.44 3.97
CA LEU A 225 -14.70 -11.84 5.19
C LEU A 225 -15.62 -11.83 6.42
N GLU A 226 -16.51 -10.85 6.55
CA GLU A 226 -17.52 -10.78 7.63
C GLU A 226 -18.50 -11.96 7.55
N LYS A 227 -18.91 -12.39 6.35
CA LYS A 227 -19.72 -13.60 6.14
C LYS A 227 -19.00 -14.88 6.55
N SER A 228 -17.66 -14.88 6.49
CA SER A 228 -16.81 -15.99 6.92
C SER A 228 -16.47 -15.95 8.43
N GLY A 229 -17.09 -15.03 9.18
CA GLY A 229 -16.93 -14.93 10.63
C GLY A 229 -15.79 -14.05 11.12
N LEU A 230 -15.10 -13.30 10.24
CA LEU A 230 -14.11 -12.32 10.64
C LEU A 230 -14.79 -11.01 11.05
N GLU A 231 -14.20 -10.28 11.98
CA GLU A 231 -14.72 -8.98 12.44
C GLU A 231 -13.77 -7.83 12.06
N ARG A 232 -14.34 -6.65 11.82
CA ARG A 232 -13.53 -5.44 11.60
C ARG A 232 -12.75 -5.08 12.84
N ASN A 233 -11.46 -4.85 12.66
CA ASN A 233 -10.60 -4.34 13.71
C ASN A 233 -10.93 -2.85 13.96
N ARG A 234 -11.21 -2.52 15.21
CA ARG A 234 -11.48 -1.16 15.69
C ARG A 234 -10.74 -0.95 16.99
N ARG A 235 -10.30 0.26 17.27
CA ARG A 235 -9.63 0.60 18.54
C ARG A 235 -10.44 0.22 19.79
N SER A 236 -11.77 0.31 19.68
CA SER A 236 -12.69 -0.06 20.77
C SER A 236 -13.01 -1.55 20.84
N LYS A 237 -12.77 -2.31 19.75
CA LYS A 237 -13.04 -3.74 19.64
C LYS A 237 -12.04 -4.34 18.64
N PRO A 238 -11.00 -5.01 19.13
CA PRO A 238 -10.08 -5.74 18.26
C PRO A 238 -10.81 -6.78 17.40
N GLY A 239 -10.37 -6.91 16.16
CA GLY A 239 -10.91 -7.85 15.17
C GLY A 239 -9.86 -8.22 14.14
N ASN A 240 -10.27 -8.94 13.12
CA ASN A 240 -9.36 -9.52 12.13
C ASN A 240 -9.05 -8.58 10.94
N ILE A 241 -9.94 -7.62 10.64
CA ILE A 241 -9.90 -6.88 9.38
C ILE A 241 -9.49 -5.43 9.66
N THR A 242 -8.29 -5.07 9.29
CA THR A 242 -7.76 -3.69 9.35
C THR A 242 -7.78 -3.12 7.93
N LEU A 243 -8.30 -1.89 7.76
CA LEU A 243 -8.47 -1.29 6.45
C LEU A 243 -8.07 0.18 6.41
N GLU A 244 -7.57 0.61 5.24
CA GLU A 244 -7.32 2.00 4.86
C GLU A 244 -8.05 2.32 3.55
N LYS A 245 -8.73 3.49 3.50
CA LYS A 245 -9.51 3.93 2.35
C LYS A 245 -8.88 5.14 1.69
#